data_e767c07df3ad92201f80970f5f09d99b
#
_entry.id   e767c07df3ad92201f80970f5f09d99b
#
_cell.length_a   1.000
_cell.length_b   1.000
_cell.length_c   1.000
_cell.angle_alpha   90.00
_cell.angle_beta   90.00
_cell.angle_gamma   90.00
#
_symmetry.space_group_name_H-M   'P 1'
#
loop_
_entity.id
_entity.type
_entity.pdbx_description
1 polymer ?
#
loop_
_entity_poly.entity_id
_entity_poly.type
_entity_poly.pdbx_seq_one_letter_code
_entity_poly.pdbx_strand_id
1 'polypeptide(L)'
;ASAERGLFDLIFMGDNLNADPRAHPSYTLRLEPLTLLSALATGTHRIGLGATVSTTYSDPFTVARAFASLDHISGGRAAWNAVTTSNAAVGANFGTVHPDHARRYEMAGEFVDVVKGLWDCWDDDAVVADKVGGVYIDPSKVHALRHAGEFFKVEGPLNIGRAPQGRPVVLQAGGSNAGLQLSLIHISE
;
A
#
# COMPACT_ATOMS: atom_id res chain seq x y z
N ALA A 1 1.89 -6.84 20.83
CA ALA A 1 1.97 -6.78 22.30
C ALA A 1 3.39 -6.48 22.83
N SER A 2 4.45 -7.31 22.56
CA SER A 2 5.79 -7.05 23.13
C SER A 2 6.42 -5.76 22.62
N ALA A 3 6.34 -5.48 21.31
CA ALA A 3 6.84 -4.26 20.71
C ALA A 3 6.11 -3.00 21.27
N GLU A 4 4.79 -3.06 21.44
CA GLU A 4 4.05 -1.96 22.07
C GLU A 4 4.45 -1.70 23.52
N ARG A 5 4.68 -2.77 24.30
CA ARG A 5 5.23 -2.64 25.66
C ARG A 5 6.63 -2.04 25.65
N GLY A 6 7.42 -2.33 24.60
CA GLY A 6 8.74 -1.76 24.39
C GLY A 6 8.73 -0.33 23.81
N LEU A 7 7.55 0.29 23.64
CA LEU A 7 7.35 1.64 23.12
C LEU A 7 7.93 1.85 21.69
N PHE A 8 7.89 0.81 20.85
CA PHE A 8 8.20 0.96 19.43
C PHE A 8 7.04 1.65 18.71
N ASP A 9 7.38 2.56 17.80
CA ASP A 9 6.40 3.33 17.03
C ASP A 9 5.79 2.50 15.88
N LEU A 10 6.58 1.59 15.27
CA LEU A 10 6.19 0.83 14.08
C LEU A 10 6.71 -0.60 14.13
N ILE A 11 5.89 -1.56 13.72
CA ILE A 11 6.34 -2.88 13.26
C ILE A 11 6.40 -2.84 11.73
N PHE A 12 7.54 -3.19 11.19
CA PHE A 12 7.80 -3.23 9.76
C PHE A 12 8.03 -4.67 9.28
N MET A 13 7.27 -5.10 8.28
CA MET A 13 7.36 -6.44 7.70
C MET A 13 7.86 -6.35 6.25
N GLY A 14 9.13 -6.76 6.05
CA GLY A 14 9.69 -6.93 4.71
C GLY A 14 9.07 -8.11 3.97
N ASP A 15 9.10 -8.08 2.64
CA ASP A 15 8.64 -9.19 1.80
C ASP A 15 9.68 -9.61 0.76
N ASN A 16 9.53 -10.84 0.28
CA ASN A 16 10.28 -11.41 -0.82
C ASN A 16 9.38 -12.39 -1.59
N LEU A 17 9.15 -12.10 -2.86
CA LEU A 17 8.25 -12.85 -3.73
C LEU A 17 8.93 -14.03 -4.44
N ASN A 18 10.10 -14.47 -3.94
CA ASN A 18 10.85 -15.61 -4.42
C ASN A 18 11.38 -16.44 -3.26
N ALA A 19 11.26 -17.76 -3.35
CA ALA A 19 11.84 -18.69 -2.40
C ALA A 19 13.14 -19.30 -2.96
N ASP A 20 14.29 -19.03 -2.33
CA ASP A 20 15.54 -19.75 -2.58
C ASP A 20 15.83 -20.64 -1.38
N PRO A 21 15.69 -21.96 -1.50
CA PRO A 21 15.92 -22.90 -0.39
C PRO A 21 17.38 -22.95 0.09
N ARG A 22 18.31 -22.32 -0.66
CA ARG A 22 19.72 -22.19 -0.27
C ARG A 22 19.99 -20.90 0.52
N ALA A 23 19.04 -19.96 0.51
CA ALA A 23 19.15 -18.73 1.27
C ALA A 23 18.84 -18.96 2.76
N HIS A 24 19.17 -17.94 3.57
CA HIS A 24 18.80 -17.99 4.99
C HIS A 24 17.28 -18.15 5.16
N PRO A 25 16.79 -18.99 6.09
CA PRO A 25 15.34 -19.25 6.25
C PRO A 25 14.46 -18.00 6.38
N SER A 26 14.97 -16.93 7.00
CA SER A 26 14.23 -15.66 7.13
C SER A 26 13.95 -14.96 5.79
N TYR A 27 14.65 -15.33 4.72
CA TYR A 27 14.38 -14.84 3.36
C TYR A 27 13.51 -15.77 2.54
N THR A 28 13.40 -17.04 2.96
CA THR A 28 12.70 -18.08 2.21
C THR A 28 11.30 -18.32 2.75
N LEU A 29 11.14 -18.30 4.08
CA LEU A 29 9.88 -18.63 4.75
C LEU A 29 9.35 -17.41 5.50
N ARG A 30 8.27 -16.83 5.01
CA ARG A 30 7.56 -15.73 5.68
C ARG A 30 6.07 -15.73 5.34
N LEU A 31 5.28 -15.21 6.23
CA LEU A 31 3.88 -14.92 5.95
C LEU A 31 3.78 -13.64 5.11
N GLU A 32 2.74 -13.57 4.29
CA GLU A 32 2.44 -12.38 3.52
C GLU A 32 2.15 -11.20 4.46
N PRO A 33 2.82 -10.04 4.28
CA PRO A 33 2.82 -8.95 5.25
C PRO A 33 1.44 -8.36 5.57
N LEU A 34 0.60 -8.10 4.57
CA LEU A 34 -0.73 -7.51 4.80
C LEU A 34 -1.64 -8.44 5.58
N THR A 35 -1.64 -9.73 5.23
CA THR A 35 -2.41 -10.75 5.95
C THR A 35 -1.96 -10.87 7.40
N LEU A 36 -0.63 -10.91 7.63
CA LEU A 36 -0.08 -11.00 8.98
C LEU A 36 -0.41 -9.74 9.80
N LEU A 37 -0.22 -8.55 9.23
CA LEU A 37 -0.45 -7.30 9.95
C LEU A 37 -1.94 -7.05 10.19
N SER A 38 -2.84 -7.51 9.31
CA SER A 38 -4.28 -7.47 9.55
C SER A 38 -4.66 -8.31 10.77
N ALA A 39 -4.06 -9.48 10.95
CA ALA A 39 -4.27 -10.29 12.16
C ALA A 39 -3.67 -9.62 13.41
N LEU A 40 -2.50 -8.99 13.31
CA LEU A 40 -1.86 -8.28 14.42
C LEU A 40 -2.60 -6.98 14.79
N ALA A 41 -3.29 -6.35 13.85
CA ALA A 41 -4.06 -5.14 14.09
C ALA A 41 -5.11 -5.32 15.19
N THR A 42 -5.74 -6.50 15.25
CA THR A 42 -6.78 -6.82 16.25
C THR A 42 -6.25 -7.01 17.66
N GLY A 43 -4.96 -7.32 17.81
CA GLY A 43 -4.29 -7.55 19.10
C GLY A 43 -3.33 -6.43 19.52
N THR A 44 -3.35 -5.28 18.80
CA THR A 44 -2.51 -4.11 19.07
C THR A 44 -3.35 -2.83 19.01
N HIS A 45 -2.91 -1.76 19.69
CA HIS A 45 -3.74 -0.56 19.87
C HIS A 45 -3.06 0.76 19.47
N ARG A 46 -1.73 0.82 19.44
CA ARG A 46 -0.95 2.05 19.21
C ARG A 46 0.13 1.92 18.16
N ILE A 47 0.76 0.75 18.06
CA ILE A 47 1.90 0.54 17.17
C ILE A 47 1.49 0.61 15.71
N GLY A 48 2.24 1.34 14.88
CA GLY A 48 2.09 1.37 13.44
C GLY A 48 2.37 0.00 12.81
N LEU A 49 1.75 -0.28 11.67
CA LEU A 49 1.75 -1.57 10.99
C LEU A 49 2.20 -1.38 9.53
N GLY A 50 3.50 -1.54 9.28
CA GLY A 50 4.13 -1.33 7.98
C GLY A 50 4.28 -2.61 7.19
N ALA A 51 3.55 -2.75 6.07
CA ALA A 51 3.64 -3.88 5.15
C ALA A 51 4.42 -3.52 3.89
N THR A 52 5.32 -4.41 3.45
CA THR A 52 5.97 -4.29 2.14
C THR A 52 5.08 -4.86 1.05
N VAL A 53 4.82 -4.07 0.00
CA VAL A 53 4.16 -4.54 -1.23
C VAL A 53 4.87 -3.97 -2.45
N SER A 54 5.09 -4.83 -3.44
CA SER A 54 5.79 -4.50 -4.68
C SER A 54 4.95 -3.65 -5.62
N THR A 55 5.51 -2.56 -6.14
CA THR A 55 4.92 -1.78 -7.22
C THR A 55 5.08 -2.44 -8.60
N THR A 56 6.01 -3.39 -8.73
CA THR A 56 6.30 -4.10 -10.00
C THR A 56 5.38 -5.30 -10.21
N TYR A 57 4.97 -5.97 -9.12
CA TYR A 57 4.25 -7.25 -9.20
C TYR A 57 2.88 -7.21 -8.51
N SER A 58 2.33 -6.02 -8.29
CA SER A 58 1.00 -5.84 -7.71
C SER A 58 0.14 -4.95 -8.61
N ASP A 59 -1.14 -4.88 -8.32
CA ASP A 59 -2.10 -4.00 -8.97
C ASP A 59 -2.43 -2.80 -8.07
N PRO A 60 -2.38 -1.54 -8.57
CA PRO A 60 -2.53 -0.36 -7.72
C PRO A 60 -3.92 -0.23 -7.09
N PHE A 61 -5.00 -0.64 -7.76
CA PHE A 61 -6.34 -0.64 -7.16
C PHE A 61 -6.43 -1.62 -6.00
N THR A 62 -5.87 -2.82 -6.18
CA THR A 62 -5.83 -3.85 -5.13
C THR A 62 -5.02 -3.40 -3.93
N VAL A 63 -3.85 -2.78 -4.16
CA VAL A 63 -2.99 -2.26 -3.09
C VAL A 63 -3.67 -1.12 -2.34
N ALA A 64 -4.24 -0.14 -3.05
CA ALA A 64 -4.97 0.96 -2.42
C ALA A 64 -6.10 0.46 -1.52
N ARG A 65 -6.89 -0.49 -2.02
CA ARG A 65 -8.00 -1.11 -1.27
C ARG A 65 -7.51 -1.88 -0.04
N ALA A 66 -6.44 -2.65 -0.17
CA ALA A 66 -5.91 -3.46 0.93
C ALA A 66 -5.35 -2.60 2.06
N PHE A 67 -4.58 -1.55 1.74
CA PHE A 67 -4.06 -0.63 2.76
C PHE A 67 -5.15 0.24 3.40
N ALA A 68 -6.14 0.71 2.65
CA ALA A 68 -7.31 1.37 3.24
C ALA A 68 -8.06 0.44 4.19
N SER A 69 -8.21 -0.85 3.84
CA SER A 69 -8.84 -1.85 4.71
C SER A 69 -8.03 -2.07 5.99
N LEU A 70 -6.69 -2.23 5.89
CA LEU A 70 -5.82 -2.35 7.05
C LEU A 70 -5.89 -1.10 7.93
N ASP A 71 -6.00 0.09 7.32
CA ASP A 71 -6.12 1.35 8.05
C ASP A 71 -7.41 1.42 8.86
N HIS A 72 -8.54 1.04 8.27
CA HIS A 72 -9.82 0.91 8.98
C HIS A 72 -9.75 -0.14 10.11
N ILE A 73 -9.22 -1.34 9.85
CA ILE A 73 -9.10 -2.42 10.85
C ILE A 73 -8.21 -1.99 12.03
N SER A 74 -7.14 -1.26 11.74
CA SER A 74 -6.17 -0.84 12.75
C SER A 74 -6.52 0.48 13.45
N GLY A 75 -7.52 1.22 12.96
CA GLY A 75 -7.86 2.55 13.49
C GLY A 75 -6.78 3.59 13.19
N GLY A 76 -6.33 3.66 11.94
CA GLY A 76 -5.40 4.68 11.47
C GLY A 76 -3.92 4.38 11.76
N ARG A 77 -3.47 3.13 11.58
CA ARG A 77 -2.09 2.72 11.88
C ARG A 77 -1.39 2.01 10.72
N ALA A 78 -2.00 1.97 9.54
CA ALA A 78 -1.41 1.32 8.37
C ALA A 78 -0.26 2.13 7.77
N ALA A 79 0.78 1.43 7.31
CA ALA A 79 1.85 2.01 6.51
C ALA A 79 2.25 1.05 5.38
N TRP A 80 2.50 1.60 4.21
CA TRP A 80 2.93 0.87 3.02
C TRP A 80 4.40 1.13 2.72
N ASN A 81 5.23 0.10 2.75
CA ASN A 81 6.57 0.15 2.18
C ASN A 81 6.51 -0.20 0.70
N ALA A 82 6.59 0.83 -0.14
CA ALA A 82 6.59 0.71 -1.59
C ALA A 82 7.97 0.27 -2.09
N VAL A 83 8.05 -0.92 -2.69
CA VAL A 83 9.31 -1.45 -3.23
C VAL A 83 9.21 -1.79 -4.71
N THR A 84 10.28 -1.58 -5.45
CA THR A 84 10.36 -1.91 -6.88
C THR A 84 10.84 -3.33 -7.17
N THR A 85 11.05 -4.15 -6.14
CA THR A 85 11.54 -5.53 -6.23
C THR A 85 12.79 -5.69 -7.10
N SER A 86 13.95 -5.79 -6.49
CA SER A 86 15.23 -5.87 -7.23
C SER A 86 15.59 -7.27 -7.75
N ASN A 87 14.97 -8.32 -7.21
CA ASN A 87 15.26 -9.71 -7.57
C ASN A 87 14.58 -10.10 -8.89
N ALA A 88 15.37 -10.28 -9.95
CA ALA A 88 14.86 -10.64 -11.27
C ALA A 88 14.17 -12.03 -11.34
N ALA A 89 14.54 -12.97 -10.45
CA ALA A 89 13.92 -14.29 -10.40
C ALA A 89 12.42 -14.25 -10.06
N VAL A 90 11.94 -13.16 -9.46
CA VAL A 90 10.53 -12.95 -9.13
C VAL A 90 9.65 -12.93 -10.38
N GLY A 91 10.15 -12.41 -11.51
CA GLY A 91 9.38 -12.33 -12.76
C GLY A 91 8.77 -13.64 -13.20
N ALA A 92 9.49 -14.76 -12.99
CA ALA A 92 9.01 -16.09 -13.35
C ALA A 92 7.75 -16.53 -12.58
N ASN A 93 7.58 -16.07 -11.33
CA ASN A 93 6.39 -16.37 -10.52
C ASN A 93 5.14 -15.60 -11.01
N PHE A 94 5.33 -14.54 -11.79
CA PHE A 94 4.26 -13.71 -12.33
C PHE A 94 4.11 -13.85 -13.86
N GLY A 95 4.85 -14.78 -14.48
CA GLY A 95 4.78 -15.03 -15.93
C GLY A 95 5.25 -13.85 -16.79
N THR A 96 6.14 -13.00 -16.27
CA THR A 96 6.61 -11.79 -16.95
C THR A 96 8.13 -11.66 -16.89
N VAL A 97 8.68 -10.92 -17.87
CA VAL A 97 10.07 -10.52 -17.84
C VAL A 97 10.25 -9.42 -16.80
N HIS A 98 11.25 -9.58 -15.94
CA HIS A 98 11.57 -8.57 -14.93
C HIS A 98 12.03 -7.27 -15.62
N PRO A 99 11.36 -6.13 -15.38
CA PRO A 99 11.76 -4.87 -16.00
C PRO A 99 13.13 -4.40 -15.48
N ASP A 100 13.85 -3.64 -16.29
CA ASP A 100 15.10 -3.01 -15.86
C ASP A 100 14.90 -2.00 -14.72
N HIS A 101 16.00 -1.52 -14.15
CA HIS A 101 15.97 -0.64 -12.98
C HIS A 101 15.19 0.66 -13.25
N ALA A 102 15.46 1.34 -14.37
CA ALA A 102 14.83 2.62 -14.69
C ALA A 102 13.31 2.44 -14.86
N ARG A 103 12.94 1.43 -15.66
CA ARG A 103 11.53 1.11 -15.94
C ARG A 103 10.72 0.78 -14.69
N ARG A 104 11.33 0.06 -13.72
CA ARG A 104 10.67 -0.22 -12.43
C ARG A 104 10.38 1.04 -11.63
N TYR A 105 11.27 2.03 -11.65
CA TYR A 105 11.06 3.29 -10.92
C TYR A 105 10.06 4.22 -11.62
N GLU A 106 10.03 4.25 -12.96
CA GLU A 106 8.98 4.95 -13.73
C GLU A 106 7.60 4.36 -13.39
N MET A 107 7.47 3.04 -13.46
CA MET A 107 6.25 2.33 -13.07
C MET A 107 5.87 2.60 -11.61
N ALA A 108 6.84 2.62 -10.69
CA ALA A 108 6.58 2.87 -9.27
C ALA A 108 6.04 4.28 -9.02
N GLY A 109 6.54 5.29 -9.73
CA GLY A 109 6.01 6.65 -9.65
C GLY A 109 4.54 6.71 -10.00
N GLU A 110 4.17 6.21 -11.19
CA GLU A 110 2.77 6.17 -11.61
C GLU A 110 1.90 5.32 -10.67
N PHE A 111 2.45 4.18 -10.18
CA PHE A 111 1.74 3.31 -9.23
C PHE A 111 1.37 4.06 -7.94
N VAL A 112 2.33 4.79 -7.35
CA VAL A 112 2.12 5.56 -6.11
C VAL A 112 1.09 6.66 -6.33
N ASP A 113 1.15 7.38 -7.46
CA ASP A 113 0.18 8.42 -7.81
C ASP A 113 -1.24 7.86 -7.94
N VAL A 114 -1.39 6.70 -8.60
CA VAL A 114 -2.68 6.01 -8.70
C VAL A 114 -3.21 5.59 -7.33
N VAL A 115 -2.36 5.02 -6.48
CA VAL A 115 -2.77 4.59 -5.13
C VAL A 115 -3.20 5.79 -4.28
N LYS A 116 -2.42 6.88 -4.27
CA LYS A 116 -2.77 8.12 -3.56
C LYS A 116 -4.08 8.71 -4.07
N GLY A 117 -4.23 8.80 -5.40
CA GLY A 117 -5.46 9.30 -6.02
C GLY A 117 -6.69 8.46 -5.68
N LEU A 118 -6.55 7.13 -5.58
CA LEU A 118 -7.65 6.26 -5.16
C LEU A 118 -8.04 6.48 -3.69
N TRP A 119 -7.09 6.74 -2.80
CA TRP A 119 -7.39 7.09 -1.40
C TRP A 119 -8.12 8.41 -1.26
N ASP A 120 -7.97 9.33 -2.20
CA ASP A 120 -8.62 10.65 -2.21
C ASP A 120 -9.96 10.68 -2.97
N CYS A 121 -10.42 9.54 -3.51
CA CYS A 121 -11.69 9.46 -4.22
C CYS A 121 -12.93 9.71 -3.34
N TRP A 122 -12.79 9.70 -2.02
CA TRP A 122 -13.85 9.95 -1.05
C TRP A 122 -13.50 11.15 -0.19
N ASP A 123 -14.39 12.14 -0.09
CA ASP A 123 -14.25 13.24 0.87
C ASP A 123 -14.43 12.71 2.31
N ASP A 124 -13.89 13.42 3.29
CA ASP A 124 -13.92 12.99 4.69
C ASP A 124 -15.33 12.77 5.25
N ASP A 125 -16.31 13.52 4.75
CA ASP A 125 -17.71 13.50 5.15
C ASP A 125 -18.65 12.89 4.10
N ALA A 126 -18.12 12.10 3.16
CA ALA A 126 -18.92 11.43 2.13
C ALA A 126 -19.89 10.38 2.72
N VAL A 127 -19.52 9.74 3.83
CA VAL A 127 -20.39 8.79 4.56
C VAL A 127 -21.27 9.56 5.55
N VAL A 128 -22.50 9.85 5.15
CA VAL A 128 -23.47 10.64 5.94
C VAL A 128 -24.14 9.78 7.02
N ALA A 129 -24.44 8.51 6.71
CA ALA A 129 -25.09 7.55 7.58
C ALA A 129 -26.40 8.07 8.24
N ASP A 130 -27.18 8.91 7.51
CA ASP A 130 -28.46 9.45 7.97
C ASP A 130 -29.53 8.36 7.93
N LYS A 131 -29.86 7.83 9.09
CA LYS A 131 -30.89 6.80 9.25
C LYS A 131 -32.32 7.34 9.10
N VAL A 132 -32.53 8.62 9.35
CA VAL A 132 -33.87 9.24 9.27
C VAL A 132 -34.21 9.57 7.83
N GLY A 133 -33.28 10.19 7.11
CA GLY A 133 -33.42 10.49 5.69
C GLY A 133 -33.18 9.29 4.77
N GLY A 134 -32.68 8.17 5.30
CA GLY A 134 -32.36 6.98 4.51
C GLY A 134 -31.16 7.15 3.58
N VAL A 135 -30.27 8.11 3.87
CA VAL A 135 -29.08 8.42 3.06
C VAL A 135 -27.83 7.89 3.77
N TYR A 136 -27.13 6.95 3.12
CA TYR A 136 -25.88 6.41 3.67
C TYR A 136 -24.64 7.17 3.17
N ILE A 137 -24.60 7.47 1.88
CA ILE A 137 -23.49 8.17 1.20
C ILE A 137 -24.05 9.39 0.47
N ASP A 138 -23.30 10.50 0.50
CA ASP A 138 -23.50 11.63 -0.40
C ASP A 138 -22.73 11.38 -1.72
N PRO A 139 -23.43 11.10 -2.84
CA PRO A 139 -22.76 10.79 -4.11
C PRO A 139 -21.94 11.95 -4.68
N SER A 140 -22.21 13.18 -4.29
CA SER A 140 -21.47 14.35 -4.77
C SER A 140 -20.06 14.46 -4.17
N LYS A 141 -19.80 13.68 -3.13
CA LYS A 141 -18.54 13.60 -2.37
C LYS A 141 -17.72 12.35 -2.68
N VAL A 142 -18.06 11.64 -3.76
CA VAL A 142 -17.35 10.46 -4.25
C VAL A 142 -16.93 10.71 -5.69
N HIS A 143 -15.63 10.65 -5.96
CA HIS A 143 -15.05 11.09 -7.22
C HIS A 143 -14.36 9.93 -7.94
N ALA A 144 -14.56 9.80 -9.26
CA ALA A 144 -13.81 8.85 -10.07
C ALA A 144 -12.39 9.38 -10.31
N LEU A 145 -11.39 8.51 -10.17
CA LEU A 145 -9.98 8.85 -10.42
C LEU A 145 -9.70 9.15 -11.89
N ARG A 146 -10.23 8.30 -12.80
CA ARG A 146 -10.06 8.38 -14.27
C ARG A 146 -8.59 8.49 -14.70
N HIS A 147 -7.71 7.73 -14.06
CA HIS A 147 -6.31 7.68 -14.43
C HIS A 147 -6.11 6.92 -15.73
N ALA A 148 -5.34 7.50 -16.65
CA ALA A 148 -4.95 6.89 -17.93
C ALA A 148 -3.48 7.23 -18.21
N GLY A 149 -2.58 6.49 -17.60
CA GLY A 149 -1.13 6.66 -17.74
C GLY A 149 -0.49 5.67 -18.72
N GLU A 150 0.82 5.60 -18.66
CA GLU A 150 1.62 4.71 -19.51
C GLU A 150 1.50 3.25 -19.04
N PHE A 151 1.50 3.02 -17.72
CA PHE A 151 1.51 1.69 -17.12
C PHE A 151 0.14 1.25 -16.63
N PHE A 152 -0.68 2.18 -16.15
CA PHE A 152 -1.95 1.86 -15.49
C PHE A 152 -3.12 2.63 -16.09
N LYS A 153 -4.28 1.98 -16.12
CA LYS A 153 -5.57 2.60 -16.43
C LYS A 153 -6.56 2.20 -15.36
N VAL A 154 -7.00 3.18 -14.56
CA VAL A 154 -7.84 2.93 -13.39
C VAL A 154 -8.96 3.96 -13.31
N GLU A 155 -10.20 3.51 -13.41
CA GLU A 155 -11.38 4.39 -13.36
C GLU A 155 -11.64 4.90 -11.94
N GLY A 156 -11.54 4.04 -10.92
CA GLY A 156 -12.03 4.39 -9.58
C GLY A 156 -13.56 4.59 -9.55
N PRO A 157 -14.12 5.13 -8.46
CA PRO A 157 -13.47 5.32 -7.16
C PRO A 157 -13.09 4.01 -6.48
N LEU A 158 -12.35 4.12 -5.39
CA LEU A 158 -12.13 2.98 -4.51
C LEU A 158 -13.46 2.57 -3.86
N ASN A 159 -13.68 1.26 -3.69
CA ASN A 159 -14.92 0.72 -3.10
C ASN A 159 -14.85 0.55 -1.56
N ILE A 160 -14.11 1.43 -0.92
CA ILE A 160 -14.01 1.59 0.53
C ILE A 160 -13.95 3.08 0.83
N GLY A 161 -14.66 3.52 1.85
CA GLY A 161 -14.67 4.92 2.26
C GLY A 161 -13.28 5.41 2.71
N ARG A 162 -13.15 6.72 2.84
CA ARG A 162 -11.90 7.37 3.22
C ARG A 162 -11.30 6.73 4.47
N ALA A 163 -10.04 6.39 4.39
CA ALA A 163 -9.30 5.76 5.49
C ALA A 163 -9.13 6.73 6.67
N PRO A 164 -9.03 6.25 7.94
CA PRO A 164 -8.85 7.11 9.12
C PRO A 164 -7.67 8.08 9.02
N GLN A 165 -6.58 7.69 8.37
CA GLN A 165 -5.43 8.57 8.10
C GLN A 165 -5.64 9.45 6.85
N GLY A 166 -6.76 9.33 6.14
CA GLY A 166 -6.93 9.86 4.80
C GLY A 166 -6.10 9.08 3.79
N ARG A 167 -4.79 9.23 3.86
CA ARG A 167 -3.81 8.42 3.13
C ARG A 167 -2.95 7.62 4.13
N PRO A 168 -2.91 6.28 4.09
CA PRO A 168 -1.93 5.50 4.85
C PRO A 168 -0.49 5.98 4.61
N VAL A 169 0.35 5.90 5.64
CA VAL A 169 1.76 6.33 5.53
C VAL A 169 2.48 5.53 4.45
N VAL A 170 3.20 6.21 3.55
CA VAL A 170 4.03 5.56 2.52
C VAL A 170 5.50 5.65 2.91
N LEU A 171 6.18 4.51 2.87
CA LEU A 171 7.60 4.35 3.18
C LEU A 171 8.33 3.93 1.90
N GLN A 172 9.57 4.41 1.72
CA GLN A 172 10.43 4.01 0.62
C GLN A 172 11.88 3.97 1.10
N ALA A 173 12.59 2.87 0.87
CA ALA A 173 13.93 2.63 1.39
C ALA A 173 15.05 2.67 0.32
N GLY A 174 14.76 3.04 -0.92
CA GLY A 174 15.73 3.06 -2.02
C GLY A 174 16.68 4.25 -1.94
N GLY A 175 17.99 4.00 -1.79
CA GLY A 175 19.03 5.04 -1.76
C GLY A 175 19.65 5.38 -3.12
N SER A 176 19.16 4.80 -4.24
CA SER A 176 19.59 5.20 -5.59
C SER A 176 19.02 6.57 -5.97
N ASN A 177 19.59 7.25 -6.97
CA ASN A 177 19.03 8.53 -7.45
C ASN A 177 17.55 8.40 -7.85
N ALA A 178 17.19 7.33 -8.52
CA ALA A 178 15.78 7.06 -8.87
C ALA A 178 14.92 6.82 -7.61
N GLY A 179 15.44 6.12 -6.59
CA GLY A 179 14.78 5.93 -5.30
C GLY A 179 14.59 7.23 -4.54
N LEU A 180 15.59 8.09 -4.51
CA LEU A 180 15.49 9.42 -3.90
C LEU A 180 14.46 10.29 -4.62
N GLN A 181 14.42 10.26 -5.95
CA GLN A 181 13.40 10.99 -6.73
C GLN A 181 11.98 10.46 -6.44
N LEU A 182 11.78 9.14 -6.42
CA LEU A 182 10.50 8.55 -6.04
C LEU A 182 10.06 9.03 -4.64
N SER A 183 10.98 9.04 -3.67
CA SER A 183 10.70 9.53 -2.33
C SER A 183 10.34 11.02 -2.30
N LEU A 184 11.10 11.87 -2.98
CA LEU A 184 10.92 13.33 -2.94
C LEU A 184 9.69 13.81 -3.72
N ILE A 185 9.37 13.17 -4.85
CA ILE A 185 8.31 13.65 -5.75
C ILE A 185 6.96 13.00 -5.42
N HIS A 186 6.96 11.70 -5.09
CA HIS A 186 5.71 10.94 -4.95
C HIS A 186 5.33 10.59 -3.51
N ILE A 187 6.25 10.69 -2.53
CA ILE A 187 6.02 10.23 -1.16
C ILE A 187 6.10 11.37 -0.14
N SER A 188 7.04 12.29 -0.31
CA SER A 188 7.25 13.41 0.61
C SER A 188 6.35 14.60 0.20
N GLU A 189 5.21 14.74 0.83
CA GLU A 189 4.39 15.96 0.85
C GLU A 189 4.25 16.44 2.28
#